data_fa1758c0458bc6370ec9590dd5d2e5a9
#
_entry.id   fa1758c0458bc6370ec9590dd5d2e5a9
#
_cell.length_a   1.000
_cell.length_b   1.000
_cell.length_c   1.000
_cell.angle_alpha   90.00
_cell.angle_beta   90.00
_cell.angle_gamma   90.00
#
_symmetry.space_group_name_H-M   'P 1'
#
loop_
_entity.id
_entity.type
_entity.pdbx_description
1 polymer ?
#
loop_
_entity_poly.entity_id
_entity_poly.type
_entity_poly.pdbx_seq_one_letter_code
_entity_poly.pdbx_strand_id
1 'polypeptide(L)'
;MMDVMRGAQGEVVIRIDGTFDAKAASRLAGWLVEVPRDDVLVLDFTQVRACEDFGLASVADDLGARGHLVVRGLTRHQERMLRYLGVELEKTVEVFAAGEDGVDSVG
;
A
#
# COMPACT_ATOMS: atom_id res chain seq x y z
N MET A 1 11.56 -5.15 -5.04
CA MET A 1 11.01 -5.59 -6.33
C MET A 1 9.50 -5.50 -6.33
N MET A 2 8.91 -5.31 -7.49
CA MET A 2 7.46 -5.22 -7.62
C MET A 2 6.96 -6.18 -8.66
N ASP A 3 5.87 -6.86 -8.33
CA ASP A 3 5.18 -7.73 -9.25
C ASP A 3 3.76 -7.23 -9.42
N VAL A 4 3.32 -7.15 -10.67
CA VAL A 4 1.98 -6.72 -11.00
C VAL A 4 1.23 -7.90 -11.57
N MET A 5 0.06 -8.17 -11.04
CA MET A 5 -0.75 -9.29 -11.49
C MET A 5 -2.22 -8.93 -11.42
N ARG A 6 -3.04 -9.70 -12.10
CA ARG A 6 -4.46 -9.50 -12.06
C ARG A 6 -5.08 -10.58 -11.21
N GLY A 7 -5.94 -10.18 -10.29
CA GLY A 7 -6.62 -11.12 -9.42
C GLY A 7 -7.81 -11.78 -10.08
N ALA A 8 -8.41 -12.72 -9.36
CA ALA A 8 -9.50 -13.53 -9.87
C ALA A 8 -10.74 -12.71 -10.24
N GLN A 9 -10.91 -11.54 -9.63
CA GLN A 9 -12.07 -10.70 -9.88
C GLN A 9 -11.74 -9.48 -10.72
N GLY A 10 -10.59 -9.51 -11.40
CA GLY A 10 -10.17 -8.43 -12.27
C GLY A 10 -9.43 -7.32 -11.56
N GLU A 11 -9.24 -7.43 -10.25
CA GLU A 11 -8.48 -6.42 -9.54
C GLU A 11 -7.00 -6.47 -9.91
N VAL A 12 -6.35 -5.33 -9.84
CA VAL A 12 -4.91 -5.25 -10.10
C VAL A 12 -4.19 -5.35 -8.76
N VAL A 13 -3.29 -6.32 -8.64
CA VAL A 13 -2.52 -6.53 -7.43
C VAL A 13 -1.07 -6.18 -7.70
N ILE A 14 -0.53 -5.24 -6.94
CA ILE A 14 0.88 -4.90 -7.01
C ILE A 14 1.53 -5.32 -5.71
N ARG A 15 2.40 -6.31 -5.80
CA ARG A 15 3.11 -6.80 -4.62
C ARG A 15 4.49 -6.18 -4.60
N ILE A 16 4.86 -5.67 -3.44
CA ILE A 16 6.12 -4.98 -3.23
C ILE A 16 6.90 -5.77 -2.18
N ASP A 17 8.17 -6.01 -2.42
CA ASP A 17 9.01 -6.65 -1.42
C ASP A 17 10.29 -5.85 -1.22
N GLY A 18 11.00 -6.19 -0.13
CA GLY A 18 12.26 -5.53 0.20
C GLY A 18 12.04 -4.18 0.86
N THR A 19 12.75 -3.17 0.37
CA THR A 19 12.68 -1.83 0.93
C THR A 19 11.79 -0.94 0.08
N PHE A 20 10.86 -0.27 0.72
CA PHE A 20 10.03 0.72 0.03
C PHE A 20 10.58 2.10 0.34
N ASP A 21 11.38 2.62 -0.55
CA ASP A 21 12.03 3.92 -0.45
C ASP A 21 11.56 4.82 -1.60
N ALA A 22 12.23 5.94 -1.79
CA ALA A 22 11.86 6.88 -2.85
C ALA A 22 11.94 6.26 -4.24
N LYS A 23 12.92 5.37 -4.47
CA LYS A 23 13.02 4.70 -5.76
C LYS A 23 11.84 3.76 -5.99
N ALA A 24 11.50 2.98 -4.97
CA ALA A 24 10.36 2.07 -5.06
C ALA A 24 9.07 2.84 -5.26
N ALA A 25 8.93 3.97 -4.56
CA ALA A 25 7.76 4.83 -4.71
C ALA A 25 7.64 5.35 -6.13
N SER A 26 8.77 5.75 -6.73
CA SER A 26 8.77 6.23 -8.10
C SER A 26 8.34 5.13 -9.09
N ARG A 27 8.80 3.90 -8.86
CA ARG A 27 8.37 2.77 -9.70
C ARG A 27 6.89 2.50 -9.53
N LEU A 28 6.41 2.55 -8.29
CA LEU A 28 5.00 2.36 -8.04
C LEU A 28 4.17 3.42 -8.75
N ALA A 29 4.60 4.68 -8.68
CA ALA A 29 3.89 5.75 -9.37
C ALA A 29 3.79 5.48 -10.88
N GLY A 30 4.85 4.93 -11.47
CA GLY A 30 4.83 4.56 -12.88
C GLY A 30 3.79 3.49 -13.19
N TRP A 31 3.66 2.48 -12.33
CA TRP A 31 2.64 1.46 -12.50
C TRP A 31 1.23 2.02 -12.32
N LEU A 32 1.06 2.95 -11.37
CA LEU A 32 -0.25 3.51 -11.09
C LEU A 32 -0.83 4.26 -12.29
N VAL A 33 0.03 4.83 -13.12
CA VAL A 33 -0.41 5.49 -14.34
C VAL A 33 -1.06 4.50 -15.29
N GLU A 34 -0.62 3.24 -15.27
CA GLU A 34 -1.12 2.21 -16.16
C GLU A 34 -2.42 1.57 -15.70
N VAL A 35 -2.80 1.78 -14.44
CA VAL A 35 -3.98 1.12 -13.87
C VAL A 35 -5.15 2.08 -13.92
N PRO A 36 -6.26 1.71 -14.57
CA PRO A 36 -7.43 2.57 -14.62
C PRO A 36 -7.91 2.93 -13.21
N ARG A 37 -8.34 4.17 -13.04
CA ARG A 37 -8.74 4.66 -11.72
C ARG A 37 -9.96 3.96 -11.14
N ASP A 38 -10.80 3.42 -12.00
CA ASP A 38 -12.01 2.71 -11.56
C ASP A 38 -11.74 1.27 -11.17
N ASP A 39 -10.59 0.75 -11.53
CA ASP A 39 -10.24 -0.62 -11.15
C ASP A 39 -9.90 -0.67 -9.67
N VAL A 40 -10.21 -1.81 -9.06
CA VAL A 40 -9.78 -2.05 -7.69
C VAL A 40 -8.28 -2.30 -7.71
N LEU A 41 -7.56 -1.53 -6.93
CA LEU A 41 -6.13 -1.66 -6.79
C LEU A 41 -5.81 -2.25 -5.42
N VAL A 42 -5.04 -3.32 -5.41
CA VAL A 42 -4.57 -3.94 -4.19
C VAL A 42 -3.06 -3.77 -4.13
N LEU A 43 -2.60 -3.09 -3.10
CA LEU A 43 -1.16 -2.97 -2.83
C LEU A 43 -0.82 -3.92 -1.70
N ASP A 44 0.13 -4.80 -1.96
CA ASP A 44 0.52 -5.81 -0.98
C ASP A 44 1.91 -5.48 -0.46
N PHE A 45 1.95 -5.00 0.78
CA PHE A 45 3.17 -4.64 1.48
C PHE A 45 3.62 -5.73 2.44
N THR A 46 3.00 -6.91 2.40
CA THR A 46 3.31 -7.95 3.38
C THR A 46 4.76 -8.42 3.33
N GLN A 47 5.42 -8.26 2.19
CA GLN A 47 6.81 -8.65 2.01
C GLN A 47 7.78 -7.46 2.12
N VAL A 48 7.29 -6.29 2.47
CA VAL A 48 8.15 -5.13 2.66
C VAL A 48 8.85 -5.26 4.00
N ARG A 49 10.17 -5.18 3.99
CA ARG A 49 10.96 -5.31 5.21
C ARG A 49 11.24 -3.98 5.86
N ALA A 50 11.40 -2.95 5.06
CA ALA A 50 11.66 -1.61 5.55
C ALA A 50 10.89 -0.63 4.69
N CYS A 51 10.25 0.33 5.31
CA CYS A 51 9.46 1.31 4.60
C CYS A 51 9.85 2.68 5.10
N GLU A 52 10.30 3.53 4.19
CA GLU A 52 10.64 4.91 4.53
C GLU A 52 9.39 5.76 4.44
N ASP A 53 9.17 6.57 5.47
CA ASP A 53 8.01 7.45 5.51
C ASP A 53 7.97 8.37 4.30
N PHE A 54 9.11 8.87 3.89
CA PHE A 54 9.18 9.75 2.72
C PHE A 54 8.72 9.03 1.45
N GLY A 55 9.13 7.78 1.29
CA GLY A 55 8.69 6.98 0.14
C GLY A 55 7.18 6.81 0.12
N LEU A 56 6.63 6.49 1.27
CA LEU A 56 5.19 6.30 1.38
C LEU A 56 4.44 7.62 1.15
N ALA A 57 4.95 8.72 1.71
CA ALA A 57 4.33 10.03 1.54
C ALA A 57 4.35 10.47 0.08
N SER A 58 5.39 10.10 -0.66
CA SER A 58 5.53 10.56 -2.04
C SER A 58 4.50 9.94 -2.98
N VAL A 59 3.86 8.83 -2.62
CA VAL A 59 2.80 8.22 -3.44
C VAL A 59 1.41 8.51 -2.90
N ALA A 60 1.31 9.22 -1.78
CA ALA A 60 0.01 9.42 -1.13
C ALA A 60 -0.98 10.13 -2.04
N ASP A 61 -0.54 11.14 -2.79
CA ASP A 61 -1.44 11.87 -3.68
C ASP A 61 -2.00 10.95 -4.77
N ASP A 62 -1.15 10.13 -5.35
CA ASP A 62 -1.59 9.21 -6.39
C ASP A 62 -2.56 8.18 -5.83
N LEU A 63 -2.29 7.68 -4.64
CA LEU A 63 -3.17 6.71 -4.01
C LEU A 63 -4.49 7.35 -3.59
N GLY A 64 -4.45 8.57 -3.12
CA GLY A 64 -5.64 9.28 -2.69
C GLY A 64 -6.59 9.61 -3.83
N ALA A 65 -6.10 9.62 -5.06
CA ALA A 65 -6.92 9.89 -6.22
C ALA A 65 -7.70 8.67 -6.72
N ARG A 66 -7.48 7.52 -6.11
CA ARG A 66 -8.11 6.28 -6.59
C ARG A 66 -9.43 6.04 -5.87
N GLY A 67 -10.39 5.46 -6.60
CA GLY A 67 -11.70 5.20 -6.05
C GLY A 67 -11.77 3.95 -5.19
N HIS A 68 -10.96 2.94 -5.51
CA HIS A 68 -11.01 1.65 -4.83
C HIS A 68 -9.60 1.18 -4.54
N LEU A 69 -9.19 1.31 -3.29
CA LEU A 69 -7.84 0.98 -2.88
C LEU A 69 -7.87 0.06 -1.66
N VAL A 70 -7.17 -1.05 -1.76
CA VAL A 70 -6.96 -1.96 -0.65
C VAL A 70 -5.45 -2.06 -0.45
N VAL A 71 -4.98 -1.87 0.77
CA VAL A 71 -3.56 -2.01 1.07
C VAL A 71 -3.40 -3.05 2.17
N ARG A 72 -2.55 -4.02 1.93
CA ARG A 72 -2.29 -5.11 2.86
C ARG A 72 -0.91 -4.97 3.45
N GLY A 73 -0.77 -5.37 4.70
CA GLY A 73 0.53 -5.45 5.34
C GLY A 73 1.07 -4.16 5.88
N LEU A 74 0.23 -3.14 6.02
CA LEU A 74 0.66 -1.89 6.63
C LEU A 74 0.77 -2.02 8.13
N THR A 75 1.74 -1.33 8.71
CA THR A 75 1.76 -1.13 10.16
C THR A 75 0.74 -0.05 10.51
N ARG A 76 0.43 0.05 11.81
CA ARG A 76 -0.48 1.10 12.26
C ARG A 76 0.06 2.48 11.97
N HIS A 77 1.36 2.65 12.13
CA HIS A 77 2.01 3.92 11.81
C HIS A 77 1.79 4.29 10.34
N GLN A 78 2.02 3.32 9.46
CA GLN A 78 1.87 3.55 8.02
C GLN A 78 0.43 3.86 7.65
N GLU A 79 -0.51 3.12 8.22
CA GLU A 79 -1.93 3.37 7.97
C GLU A 79 -2.33 4.77 8.39
N ARG A 80 -1.93 5.17 9.59
CA ARG A 80 -2.24 6.50 10.11
C ARG A 80 -1.65 7.59 9.24
N MET A 81 -0.41 7.37 8.79
CA MET A 81 0.26 8.35 7.96
C MET A 81 -0.48 8.54 6.64
N LEU A 82 -0.87 7.44 5.99
CA LEU A 82 -1.59 7.53 4.74
C LEU A 82 -2.94 8.22 4.92
N ARG A 83 -3.66 7.90 5.98
CA ARG A 83 -4.94 8.55 6.26
C ARG A 83 -4.76 10.04 6.52
N TYR A 84 -3.72 10.38 7.27
CA TYR A 84 -3.40 11.78 7.54
C TYR A 84 -3.11 12.54 6.25
N LEU A 85 -2.49 11.87 5.28
CA LEU A 85 -2.16 12.47 3.99
C LEU A 85 -3.30 12.43 2.98
N GLY A 86 -4.49 12.03 3.41
CA GLY A 86 -5.68 12.08 2.57
C GLY A 86 -6.01 10.83 1.81
N VAL A 87 -5.33 9.73 2.10
CA VAL A 87 -5.63 8.46 1.43
C VAL A 87 -6.78 7.77 2.15
N GLU A 88 -7.85 7.49 1.42
CA GLU A 88 -8.97 6.74 1.96
C GLU A 88 -8.72 5.27 1.71
N LEU A 89 -8.48 4.53 2.77
CA LEU A 89 -8.25 3.11 2.68
C LEU A 89 -9.57 2.38 2.85
N GLU A 90 -9.77 1.37 2.01
CA GLU A 90 -10.94 0.52 2.16
C GLU A 90 -10.90 -0.16 3.52
N LYS A 91 -12.07 -0.47 4.04
CA LYS A 91 -12.16 -1.12 5.35
C LYS A 91 -11.52 -2.51 5.37
N THR A 92 -11.18 -3.00 4.20
CA THR A 92 -10.55 -4.29 4.07
C THR A 92 -9.04 -4.24 4.27
N VAL A 93 -8.49 -3.08 4.60
CA VAL A 93 -7.08 -2.98 4.90
C VAL A 93 -6.76 -3.89 6.08
N GLU A 94 -5.75 -4.73 5.89
CA GLU A 94 -5.27 -5.62 6.91
C GLU A 94 -4.04 -5.01 7.55
N VAL A 95 -4.15 -4.69 8.81
CA VAL A 95 -3.04 -4.16 9.58
C VAL A 95 -2.49 -5.29 10.43
N PHE A 96 -1.26 -5.68 10.20
CA PHE A 96 -0.59 -6.70 10.99
C PHE A 96 0.17 -6.03 12.10
N ALA A 97 -0.32 -6.27 13.21
CA ALA A 97 0.39 -5.79 14.38
C ALA A 97 1.60 -6.66 14.60
N ALA A 98 1.72 -6.69 14.21
CA ALA A 98 2.35 -7.36 14.34
C ALA A 98 2.79 -7.59 14.85
N GLY A 99 2.33 -7.59 14.68
CA GLY A 99 2.58 -8.09 14.91
C GLY A 99 2.54 -7.76 15.39
N GLU A 100 2.14 -7.46 15.38
CA GLU A 100 2.03 -7.35 15.65
C GLU A 100 1.71 -7.24 16.15
N ASP A 101 1.54 -7.16 16.40
CA ASP A 101 1.15 -7.26 16.73
C ASP A 101 0.77 -7.29 17.27
N GLY A 102 0.88 -7.24 17.60
CA GLY A 102 0.51 -7.47 17.81
C GLY A 102 0.27 -7.24 18.50
N VAL A 103 0.36 -7.07 18.61
CA VAL A 103 0.25 -7.00 19.03
C VAL A 103 0.12 -6.43 19.63
N ASP A 104 0.11 -6.25 19.69
CA ASP A 104 0.00 -5.95 20.05
C ASP A 104 -0.45 -5.62 20.56
N SER A 105 -0.46 -5.73 20.69
CA SER A 105 -0.84 -5.79 21.04
C SER A 105 -1.11 -5.61 21.53
N VAL A 106 -0.97 -5.57 21.75
CA VAL A 106 -0.99 -5.77 22.09
C VAL A 106 -0.99 -5.43 22.27
N GLY A 107 -0.85 -5.27 22.46
CA GLY A 107 -0.73 -5.25 22.32
C GLY A 107 -0.83 -4.93 22.39
#